data_aaace60c5501f4efadca3bba363e34f0
#
_entry.id   aaace60c5501f4efadca3bba363e34f0
#
_cell.length_a   1.000
_cell.length_b   1.000
_cell.length_c   1.000
_cell.angle_alpha   90.00
_cell.angle_beta   90.00
_cell.angle_gamma   90.00
#
_symmetry.space_group_name_H-M   'P 1'
#
loop_
_entity.id
_entity.type
_entity.pdbx_description
1 polymer ?
#
loop_
_entity_poly.entity_id
_entity_poly.type
_entity_poly.pdbx_seq_one_letter_code
_entity_poly.pdbx_strand_id
1 'polypeptide(L)'
;MKNPKEMISIFPDFQPMRIKYKDVFDLKAFYESLHEWLLEKNWTDPDKALIDTWENFYGERIAANGMREIWIQWRPIKFAGSELKGTGSKYINYYLDFDFHCLAITNTEIVRNGKKIKLNKGEVELKIRAYLETTYEKELRKYGLIKPFIELFNRKIYKGEIDLHKKELYQESYELQNFIKQWFKLKRYLPYEEAKVFFTSQAYPSHLKE
;
A
#
# COMPACT_ATOMS: atom_id res chain seq x y z
N MET A 1 13.20 13.08 -3.71
CA MET A 1 12.69 12.10 -2.73
C MET A 1 12.76 12.71 -1.33
N LYS A 2 11.66 12.71 -0.59
CA LYS A 2 11.67 13.22 0.80
C LYS A 2 12.25 12.15 1.73
N ASN A 3 12.84 12.59 2.84
CA ASN A 3 13.48 11.68 3.79
C ASN A 3 12.39 10.99 4.65
N PRO A 4 12.24 9.66 4.63
CA PRO A 4 11.26 8.94 5.45
C PRO A 4 11.38 9.22 6.95
N LYS A 5 12.56 9.60 7.43
CA LYS A 5 12.81 9.94 8.84
C LYS A 5 12.07 11.20 9.35
N GLU A 6 11.56 12.02 8.42
CA GLU A 6 10.79 13.24 8.74
C GLU A 6 9.27 12.99 8.67
N MET A 7 8.86 11.77 8.32
CA MET A 7 7.46 11.38 8.18
C MET A 7 7.03 10.46 9.33
N ILE A 8 5.74 10.44 9.58
CA ILE A 8 5.16 9.52 10.57
C ILE A 8 4.86 8.20 9.86
N SER A 9 5.55 7.14 10.23
CA SER A 9 5.27 5.80 9.71
C SER A 9 3.97 5.26 10.30
N ILE A 10 3.13 4.66 9.46
CA ILE A 10 1.87 4.01 9.88
C ILE A 10 2.14 2.60 10.38
N PHE A 11 3.06 1.90 9.72
CA PHE A 11 3.53 0.57 10.14
C PHE A 11 4.93 0.68 10.74
N PRO A 12 5.31 -0.21 11.64
CA PRO A 12 6.70 -0.28 12.11
C PRO A 12 7.67 -0.41 10.93
N ASP A 13 8.74 0.38 10.90
CA ASP A 13 9.71 0.39 9.79
C ASP A 13 10.33 -0.99 9.51
N PHE A 14 10.50 -1.79 10.58
CA PHE A 14 11.02 -3.15 10.49
C PHE A 14 10.00 -4.18 10.00
N GLN A 15 8.70 -3.81 9.94
CA GLN A 15 7.62 -4.72 9.56
C GLN A 15 6.70 -4.05 8.52
N PRO A 16 7.17 -3.86 7.27
CA PRO A 16 6.30 -3.40 6.19
C PRO A 16 5.19 -4.41 5.93
N MET A 17 4.07 -3.93 5.40
CA MET A 17 3.05 -4.83 4.87
C MET A 17 3.64 -5.62 3.71
N ARG A 18 3.66 -6.94 3.81
CA ARG A 18 4.29 -7.83 2.84
C ARG A 18 3.28 -8.81 2.28
N ILE A 19 3.21 -8.88 0.96
CA ILE A 19 2.40 -9.86 0.23
C ILE A 19 3.35 -10.63 -0.68
N LYS A 20 3.24 -11.96 -0.64
CA LYS A 20 4.04 -12.86 -1.45
C LYS A 20 3.12 -13.85 -2.14
N TYR A 21 3.29 -13.99 -3.44
CA TYR A 21 2.54 -14.94 -4.27
C TYR A 21 3.48 -15.68 -5.20
N LYS A 22 3.29 -17.00 -5.34
CA LYS A 22 4.11 -17.85 -6.18
C LYS A 22 3.22 -18.85 -6.91
N ASP A 23 2.97 -18.59 -8.17
CA ASP A 23 2.22 -19.48 -9.07
C ASP A 23 2.24 -18.89 -10.49
N VAL A 24 1.23 -19.23 -11.29
CA VAL A 24 0.97 -18.65 -12.60
C VAL A 24 0.01 -17.47 -12.46
N PHE A 25 0.40 -16.32 -13.00
CA PHE A 25 -0.38 -15.08 -12.96
C PHE A 25 -0.07 -14.19 -14.16
N ASP A 26 -0.91 -13.20 -14.40
CA ASP A 26 -0.67 -12.16 -15.39
C ASP A 26 -0.02 -10.96 -14.71
N LEU A 27 1.31 -10.82 -14.85
CA LEU A 27 2.05 -9.72 -14.23
C LEU A 27 1.61 -8.37 -14.77
N LYS A 28 1.33 -8.29 -16.09
CA LYS A 28 0.90 -7.05 -16.73
C LYS A 28 -0.48 -6.63 -16.21
N ALA A 29 -1.44 -7.55 -16.23
CA ALA A 29 -2.78 -7.27 -15.73
C ALA A 29 -2.79 -6.91 -14.24
N PHE A 30 -1.92 -7.53 -13.43
CA PHE A 30 -1.75 -7.15 -12.03
C PHE A 30 -1.25 -5.72 -11.87
N TYR A 31 -0.22 -5.37 -12.62
CA TYR A 31 0.37 -4.03 -12.61
C TYR A 31 -0.66 -2.96 -13.00
N GLU A 32 -1.38 -3.18 -14.10
CA GLU A 32 -2.43 -2.28 -14.58
C GLU A 32 -3.58 -2.15 -13.59
N SER A 33 -4.09 -3.27 -13.05
CA SER A 33 -5.19 -3.24 -12.08
C SER A 33 -4.82 -2.53 -10.77
N LEU A 34 -3.58 -2.68 -10.30
CA LEU A 34 -3.10 -1.98 -9.11
C LEU A 34 -2.97 -0.47 -9.37
N HIS A 35 -2.50 -0.10 -10.57
CA HIS A 35 -2.41 1.28 -11.01
C HIS A 35 -3.79 1.94 -11.06
N GLU A 36 -4.78 1.27 -11.68
CA GLU A 36 -6.17 1.74 -11.75
C GLU A 36 -6.77 1.93 -10.36
N TRP A 37 -6.57 0.96 -9.46
CA TRP A 37 -7.05 1.06 -8.07
C TRP A 37 -6.50 2.29 -7.35
N LEU A 38 -5.21 2.59 -7.55
CA LEU A 38 -4.58 3.78 -6.95
C LEU A 38 -5.18 5.07 -7.51
N LEU A 39 -5.42 5.13 -8.83
CA LEU A 39 -6.09 6.29 -9.46
C LEU A 39 -7.51 6.49 -8.93
N GLU A 40 -8.30 5.43 -8.82
CA GLU A 40 -9.66 5.47 -8.26
C GLU A 40 -9.69 6.01 -6.82
N LYS A 41 -8.64 5.75 -6.05
CA LYS A 41 -8.46 6.24 -4.67
C LYS A 41 -7.78 7.61 -4.60
N ASN A 42 -7.65 8.32 -5.72
CA ASN A 42 -7.04 9.66 -5.82
C ASN A 42 -5.55 9.72 -5.41
N TRP A 43 -4.83 8.60 -5.58
CA TRP A 43 -3.38 8.62 -5.51
C TRP A 43 -2.83 9.24 -6.80
N THR A 44 -1.82 10.08 -6.67
CA THR A 44 -1.24 10.83 -7.79
C THR A 44 0.27 10.76 -7.77
N ASP A 45 0.88 11.22 -8.83
CA ASP A 45 2.33 11.42 -8.91
C ASP A 45 2.76 12.57 -7.97
N PRO A 46 3.87 12.40 -7.23
CA PRO A 46 4.49 13.49 -6.48
C PRO A 46 4.89 14.68 -7.36
N ASP A 47 5.19 14.45 -8.62
CA ASP A 47 5.59 15.46 -9.58
C ASP A 47 4.44 15.69 -10.58
N LYS A 48 3.52 16.60 -10.23
CA LYS A 48 2.31 16.91 -11.01
C LYS A 48 2.56 17.35 -12.46
N ALA A 49 3.81 17.55 -12.85
CA ALA A 49 4.21 17.97 -14.18
C ALA A 49 4.33 16.81 -15.17
N LEU A 50 4.41 15.58 -14.69
CA LEU A 50 4.61 14.38 -15.50
C LEU A 50 3.43 13.43 -15.24
N ILE A 51 2.68 13.15 -16.29
CA ILE A 51 1.56 12.21 -16.26
C ILE A 51 2.14 10.80 -16.05
N ASP A 52 1.70 10.11 -14.98
CA ASP A 52 1.98 8.68 -14.68
C ASP A 52 3.43 8.28 -14.36
N THR A 53 4.19 9.10 -13.64
CA THR A 53 5.59 8.76 -13.28
C THR A 53 5.81 8.40 -11.81
N TRP A 54 4.82 7.86 -11.12
CA TRP A 54 5.06 7.31 -9.76
C TRP A 54 5.97 6.08 -9.73
N GLU A 55 6.30 5.50 -10.91
CA GLU A 55 7.37 4.52 -11.04
C GLU A 55 8.74 5.22 -11.03
N ASN A 56 9.41 5.16 -9.89
CA ASN A 56 10.70 5.80 -9.70
C ASN A 56 11.89 4.93 -10.13
N PHE A 57 11.66 3.63 -10.19
CA PHE A 57 12.71 2.67 -10.55
C PHE A 57 12.10 1.43 -11.20
N TYR A 58 12.72 1.01 -12.29
CA TYR A 58 12.51 -0.27 -12.94
C TYR A 58 13.89 -0.90 -13.22
N GLY A 59 14.06 -2.13 -12.76
CA GLY A 59 15.28 -2.89 -13.02
C GLY A 59 14.93 -4.32 -13.43
N GLU A 60 15.60 -4.85 -14.45
CA GLU A 60 15.40 -6.21 -14.93
C GLU A 60 16.74 -6.90 -15.12
N ARG A 61 16.83 -8.13 -14.66
CA ARG A 61 17.97 -9.03 -14.91
C ARG A 61 17.45 -10.31 -15.54
N ILE A 62 18.07 -10.70 -16.65
CA ILE A 62 17.75 -11.93 -17.35
C ILE A 62 18.89 -12.92 -17.08
N ALA A 63 18.54 -14.08 -16.49
CA ALA A 63 19.50 -15.16 -16.28
C ALA A 63 19.75 -15.93 -17.58
N ALA A 64 20.85 -16.70 -17.62
CA ALA A 64 21.24 -17.49 -18.78
C ALA A 64 20.17 -18.51 -19.26
N ASN A 65 19.30 -18.94 -18.35
CA ASN A 65 18.16 -19.83 -18.63
C ASN A 65 16.88 -19.08 -19.07
N GLY A 66 16.96 -17.76 -19.33
CA GLY A 66 15.84 -16.93 -19.73
C GLY A 66 14.88 -16.52 -18.62
N MET A 67 15.12 -16.91 -17.36
CA MET A 67 14.33 -16.42 -16.22
C MET A 67 14.64 -14.96 -15.95
N ARG A 68 13.60 -14.19 -15.64
CA ARG A 68 13.70 -12.76 -15.33
C ARG A 68 13.55 -12.52 -13.85
N GLU A 69 14.34 -11.61 -13.34
CA GLU A 69 14.21 -11.03 -12.02
C GLU A 69 13.96 -9.54 -12.19
N ILE A 70 12.86 -9.03 -11.61
CA ILE A 70 12.38 -7.67 -11.86
C ILE A 70 12.20 -6.95 -10.53
N TRP A 71 12.67 -5.71 -10.47
CA TRP A 71 12.49 -4.78 -9.35
C TRP A 71 11.77 -3.55 -9.85
N ILE A 72 10.67 -3.18 -9.16
CA ILE A 72 9.92 -1.97 -9.49
C ILE A 72 9.67 -1.20 -8.19
N GLN A 73 9.79 0.11 -8.24
CA GLN A 73 9.48 0.98 -7.11
C GLN A 73 8.49 2.05 -7.51
N TRP A 74 7.36 2.10 -6.81
CA TRP A 74 6.36 3.16 -6.94
C TRP A 74 6.33 4.01 -5.69
N ARG A 75 6.08 5.32 -5.87
CA ARG A 75 6.06 6.31 -4.78
C ARG A 75 4.91 7.29 -4.96
N PRO A 76 3.64 6.82 -5.02
CA PRO A 76 2.50 7.70 -5.15
C PRO A 76 2.27 8.55 -3.89
N ILE A 77 1.65 9.72 -4.11
CA ILE A 77 1.24 10.67 -3.08
C ILE A 77 -0.27 10.91 -3.14
N LYS A 78 -0.88 11.15 -1.99
CA LYS A 78 -2.27 11.59 -1.89
C LYS A 78 -2.37 12.77 -0.94
N PHE A 79 -3.12 13.81 -1.33
CA PHE A 79 -3.36 14.96 -0.48
C PHE A 79 -4.59 14.68 0.41
N ALA A 80 -4.40 14.73 1.73
CA ALA A 80 -5.50 14.56 2.66
C ALA A 80 -6.56 15.64 2.45
N GLY A 81 -7.83 15.23 2.37
CA GLY A 81 -8.95 16.16 2.19
C GLY A 81 -9.47 16.28 0.76
N SER A 82 -8.96 15.51 -0.20
CA SER A 82 -9.55 15.45 -1.54
C SER A 82 -10.96 14.83 -1.55
N GLU A 83 -11.31 14.02 -0.55
CA GLU A 83 -12.60 13.32 -0.45
C GLU A 83 -13.57 13.94 0.56
N LEU A 84 -13.07 14.57 1.63
CA LEU A 84 -13.91 15.19 2.64
C LEU A 84 -14.17 16.66 2.30
N LYS A 85 -15.30 16.93 1.65
CA LYS A 85 -15.78 18.29 1.42
C LYS A 85 -15.89 19.04 2.75
N GLY A 86 -14.91 19.90 3.05
CA GLY A 86 -14.99 20.88 4.13
C GLY A 86 -14.03 20.70 5.31
N THR A 87 -13.37 19.56 5.48
CA THR A 87 -12.44 19.30 6.59
C THR A 87 -11.03 18.88 6.14
N GLY A 88 -10.74 18.99 4.85
CA GLY A 88 -9.46 18.58 4.32
C GLY A 88 -8.31 19.40 4.87
N SER A 89 -7.39 18.75 5.57
CA SER A 89 -6.17 19.41 6.02
C SER A 89 -5.26 19.65 4.83
N LYS A 90 -5.15 20.91 4.41
CA LYS A 90 -4.20 21.37 3.38
C LYS A 90 -2.73 21.02 3.74
N TYR A 91 -2.51 20.56 4.96
CA TYR A 91 -1.18 20.42 5.56
C TYR A 91 -0.78 18.98 5.82
N ILE A 92 -1.56 18.02 5.37
CA ILE A 92 -1.28 16.58 5.55
C ILE A 92 -1.23 15.90 4.19
N ASN A 93 -0.14 15.18 3.95
CA ASN A 93 0.05 14.38 2.75
C ASN A 93 0.27 12.92 3.12
N TYR A 94 -0.29 12.01 2.34
CA TYR A 94 -0.08 10.59 2.44
C TYR A 94 0.91 10.12 1.40
N TYR A 95 1.76 9.19 1.76
CA TYR A 95 2.74 8.55 0.90
C TYR A 95 2.62 7.05 1.00
N LEU A 96 2.68 6.37 -0.12
CA LEU A 96 2.84 4.93 -0.19
C LEU A 96 4.15 4.60 -0.89
N ASP A 97 4.91 3.70 -0.29
CA ASP A 97 6.10 3.14 -0.89
C ASP A 97 5.82 1.71 -1.27
N PHE A 98 5.82 1.41 -2.57
CA PHE A 98 5.73 0.07 -3.10
C PHE A 98 7.10 -0.37 -3.58
N ASP A 99 7.55 -1.51 -3.09
CA ASP A 99 8.73 -2.19 -3.58
C ASP A 99 8.33 -3.58 -4.08
N PHE A 100 8.31 -3.75 -5.40
CA PHE A 100 8.07 -5.04 -6.05
C PHE A 100 9.39 -5.76 -6.24
N HIS A 101 9.38 -7.05 -5.97
CA HIS A 101 10.46 -7.95 -6.30
C HIS A 101 9.87 -9.22 -6.92
N CYS A 102 10.04 -9.36 -8.23
CA CYS A 102 9.55 -10.50 -8.98
C CYS A 102 10.72 -11.44 -9.27
N LEU A 103 10.60 -12.71 -8.85
CA LEU A 103 11.67 -13.72 -8.94
C LEU A 103 11.30 -14.83 -9.91
N ALA A 104 12.28 -15.24 -10.69
CA ALA A 104 12.19 -16.39 -11.60
C ALA A 104 10.98 -16.31 -12.55
N ILE A 105 10.72 -15.12 -13.07
CA ILE A 105 9.60 -14.90 -13.98
C ILE A 105 9.88 -15.51 -15.34
N THR A 106 9.04 -16.45 -15.74
CA THR A 106 9.08 -17.12 -17.05
C THR A 106 7.73 -16.96 -17.75
N ASN A 107 7.74 -16.90 -19.08
CA ASN A 107 6.51 -16.90 -19.85
C ASN A 107 5.96 -18.33 -19.91
N THR A 108 4.66 -18.46 -19.72
CA THR A 108 3.92 -19.72 -19.82
C THR A 108 2.63 -19.50 -20.59
N GLU A 109 2.05 -20.57 -21.12
CA GLU A 109 0.76 -20.52 -21.78
C GLU A 109 -0.19 -21.51 -21.10
N ILE A 110 -1.43 -21.07 -20.89
CA ILE A 110 -2.50 -21.95 -20.46
C ILE A 110 -3.60 -21.96 -21.52
N VAL A 111 -4.29 -23.09 -21.64
CA VAL A 111 -5.46 -23.19 -22.50
C VAL A 111 -6.72 -23.07 -21.64
N ARG A 112 -7.52 -22.04 -21.90
CA ARG A 112 -8.80 -21.83 -21.22
C ARG A 112 -9.89 -21.61 -22.27
N ASN A 113 -10.94 -22.41 -22.23
CA ASN A 113 -12.04 -22.35 -23.19
C ASN A 113 -11.57 -22.43 -24.66
N GLY A 114 -10.57 -23.30 -24.93
CA GLY A 114 -10.00 -23.47 -26.27
C GLY A 114 -9.09 -22.36 -26.77
N LYS A 115 -8.87 -21.31 -25.96
CA LYS A 115 -7.98 -20.20 -26.28
C LYS A 115 -6.67 -20.29 -25.47
N LYS A 116 -5.54 -20.08 -26.15
CA LYS A 116 -4.23 -19.96 -25.52
C LYS A 116 -4.11 -18.57 -24.89
N ILE A 117 -3.82 -18.51 -23.59
CA ILE A 117 -3.59 -17.28 -22.84
C ILE A 117 -2.13 -17.27 -22.40
N LYS A 118 -1.41 -16.21 -22.73
CA LYS A 118 -0.02 -15.99 -22.27
C LYS A 118 -0.04 -15.44 -20.86
N LEU A 119 0.69 -16.08 -19.98
CA LEU A 119 0.81 -15.71 -18.56
C LEU A 119 2.27 -15.76 -18.13
N ASN A 120 2.50 -15.38 -16.90
CA ASN A 120 3.79 -15.50 -16.25
C ASN A 120 3.74 -16.56 -15.15
N LYS A 121 4.82 -17.32 -15.00
CA LYS A 121 5.03 -18.22 -13.87
C LYS A 121 6.24 -17.75 -13.10
N GLY A 122 6.11 -17.62 -11.78
CA GLY A 122 7.18 -17.15 -10.93
C GLY A 122 6.67 -16.75 -9.56
N GLU A 123 7.43 -15.89 -8.92
CA GLU A 123 7.13 -15.37 -7.58
C GLU A 123 7.10 -13.84 -7.62
N VAL A 124 6.09 -13.23 -7.03
CA VAL A 124 6.04 -11.79 -6.78
C VAL A 124 5.99 -11.53 -5.29
N GLU A 125 6.89 -10.69 -4.81
CA GLU A 125 6.89 -10.14 -3.47
C GLU A 125 6.65 -8.64 -3.56
N LEU A 126 5.65 -8.18 -2.83
CA LEU A 126 5.29 -6.77 -2.73
C LEU A 126 5.43 -6.31 -1.28
N LYS A 127 6.27 -5.31 -1.04
CA LYS A 127 6.39 -4.62 0.24
C LYS A 127 5.78 -3.25 0.13
N ILE A 128 4.89 -2.93 1.06
CA ILE A 128 4.17 -1.67 1.11
C ILE A 128 4.46 -1.00 2.44
N ARG A 129 4.85 0.28 2.39
CA ARG A 129 4.99 1.15 3.55
C ARG A 129 4.10 2.36 3.36
N ALA A 130 3.50 2.82 4.43
CA ALA A 130 2.62 3.99 4.42
C ALA A 130 3.15 5.05 5.39
N TYR A 131 3.21 6.29 4.92
CA TYR A 131 3.72 7.41 5.68
C TYR A 131 2.77 8.59 5.60
N LEU A 132 2.72 9.35 6.69
CA LEU A 132 2.00 10.60 6.80
C LEU A 132 3.02 11.73 6.99
N GLU A 133 2.97 12.74 6.13
CA GLU A 133 3.74 13.98 6.27
C GLU A 133 2.84 15.10 6.75
N THR A 134 3.32 15.85 7.74
CA THR A 134 2.70 17.10 8.19
C THR A 134 3.50 18.28 7.64
N THR A 135 2.89 19.10 6.79
CA THR A 135 3.57 20.24 6.15
C THR A 135 3.41 21.53 6.95
N TYR A 136 2.44 21.61 7.87
CA TYR A 136 2.19 22.81 8.68
C TYR A 136 3.39 23.22 9.54
N GLU A 137 4.20 22.28 10.01
CA GLU A 137 5.39 22.61 10.80
C GLU A 137 6.38 23.46 10.01
N LYS A 138 6.55 23.17 8.71
CA LYS A 138 7.44 23.92 7.82
C LYS A 138 6.93 25.35 7.63
N GLU A 139 5.62 25.54 7.57
CA GLU A 139 5.01 26.86 7.45
C GLU A 139 5.08 27.64 8.78
N LEU A 140 4.77 27.00 9.90
CA LEU A 140 4.86 27.65 11.21
C LEU A 140 6.31 28.03 11.59
N ARG A 141 7.29 27.25 11.18
CA ARG A 141 8.72 27.57 11.40
C ARG A 141 9.20 28.82 10.67
N LYS A 142 8.49 29.25 9.62
CA LYS A 142 8.78 30.54 8.94
C LYS A 142 8.49 31.74 9.85
N TYR A 143 7.56 31.58 10.80
CA TYR A 143 7.22 32.60 11.78
C TYR A 143 8.07 32.39 13.07
N GLY A 144 9.21 33.06 13.17
CA GLY A 144 10.19 32.85 14.23
C GLY A 144 9.68 32.93 15.67
N LEU A 145 8.61 33.71 15.90
CA LEU A 145 7.96 33.88 17.23
C LEU A 145 7.15 32.64 17.66
N ILE A 146 6.73 31.77 16.74
CA ILE A 146 5.87 30.60 17.01
C ILE A 146 6.70 29.34 17.26
N LYS A 147 8.00 29.37 16.93
CA LYS A 147 8.89 28.21 17.03
C LYS A 147 8.86 27.50 18.40
N PRO A 148 8.88 28.17 19.56
CA PRO A 148 8.82 27.50 20.86
C PRO A 148 7.44 26.88 21.17
N PHE A 149 6.38 27.31 20.49
CA PHE A 149 5.03 26.82 20.71
C PHE A 149 4.63 25.67 19.78
N ILE A 150 5.44 25.31 18.78
CA ILE A 150 5.15 24.26 17.80
C ILE A 150 4.91 22.92 18.50
N GLU A 151 5.71 22.56 19.51
CA GLU A 151 5.52 21.31 20.26
C GLU A 151 4.21 21.30 21.05
N LEU A 152 3.83 22.42 21.64
CA LEU A 152 2.58 22.55 22.37
C LEU A 152 1.37 22.48 21.41
N PHE A 153 1.51 23.07 20.23
CA PHE A 153 0.52 23.07 19.16
C PHE A 153 0.30 21.65 18.63
N ASN A 154 1.38 20.91 18.39
CA ASN A 154 1.34 19.51 17.96
C ASN A 154 0.65 18.62 18.99
N ARG A 155 0.97 18.80 20.28
CA ARG A 155 0.42 17.95 21.35
C ARG A 155 -1.04 18.22 21.67
N LYS A 156 -1.53 19.46 21.57
CA LYS A 156 -2.88 19.83 22.03
C LYS A 156 -3.87 20.05 20.91
N ILE A 157 -3.46 20.60 19.78
CA ILE A 157 -4.39 21.03 18.73
C ILE A 157 -4.43 20.02 17.59
N TYR A 158 -3.24 19.63 17.06
CA TYR A 158 -3.18 18.77 15.88
C TYR A 158 -3.14 17.27 16.17
N LYS A 159 -2.96 16.86 17.42
CA LYS A 159 -2.88 15.43 17.75
C LYS A 159 -4.12 14.65 17.29
N GLY A 160 -5.30 15.19 17.56
CA GLY A 160 -6.56 14.55 17.18
C GLY A 160 -6.72 14.41 15.66
N GLU A 161 -6.33 15.44 14.92
CA GLU A 161 -6.37 15.44 13.46
C GLU A 161 -5.34 14.47 12.86
N ILE A 162 -4.11 14.47 13.40
CA ILE A 162 -3.07 13.52 12.99
C ILE A 162 -3.52 12.07 13.26
N ASP A 163 -4.11 11.80 14.41
CA ASP A 163 -4.56 10.46 14.78
C ASP A 163 -5.74 10.01 13.90
N LEU A 164 -6.63 10.93 13.50
CA LEU A 164 -7.70 10.67 12.54
C LEU A 164 -7.11 10.27 11.18
N HIS A 165 -6.19 11.06 10.64
CA HIS A 165 -5.56 10.79 9.35
C HIS A 165 -4.66 9.54 9.37
N LYS A 166 -4.02 9.23 10.49
CA LYS A 166 -3.32 7.94 10.67
C LYS A 166 -4.27 6.76 10.54
N LYS A 167 -5.44 6.85 11.20
CA LYS A 167 -6.46 5.79 11.14
C LYS A 167 -7.02 5.63 9.74
N GLU A 168 -7.28 6.73 9.04
CA GLU A 168 -7.74 6.74 7.66
C GLU A 168 -6.73 6.05 6.73
N LEU A 169 -5.46 6.48 6.75
CA LEU A 169 -4.41 5.87 5.95
C LEU A 169 -4.15 4.40 6.30
N TYR A 170 -4.27 4.04 7.57
CA TYR A 170 -4.21 2.66 8.02
C TYR A 170 -5.34 1.81 7.40
N GLN A 171 -6.58 2.29 7.44
CA GLN A 171 -7.73 1.60 6.85
C GLN A 171 -7.56 1.45 5.32
N GLU A 172 -7.17 2.51 4.63
CA GLU A 172 -6.94 2.49 3.18
C GLU A 172 -5.80 1.52 2.81
N SER A 173 -4.75 1.45 3.63
CA SER A 173 -3.66 0.47 3.43
C SER A 173 -4.15 -0.98 3.55
N TYR A 174 -5.10 -1.27 4.44
CA TYR A 174 -5.71 -2.60 4.53
C TYR A 174 -6.70 -2.88 3.41
N GLU A 175 -7.42 -1.88 2.92
CA GLU A 175 -8.24 -2.02 1.70
C GLU A 175 -7.37 -2.40 0.51
N LEU A 176 -6.24 -1.72 0.35
CA LEU A 176 -5.24 -2.03 -0.67
C LEU A 176 -4.71 -3.47 -0.52
N GLN A 177 -4.36 -3.87 0.69
CA GLN A 177 -3.91 -5.25 0.95
C GLN A 177 -4.99 -6.27 0.56
N ASN A 178 -6.24 -5.99 0.90
CA ASN A 178 -7.37 -6.87 0.59
C ASN A 178 -7.62 -6.94 -0.92
N PHE A 179 -7.50 -5.82 -1.63
CA PHE A 179 -7.57 -5.78 -3.09
C PHE A 179 -6.51 -6.69 -3.71
N ILE A 180 -5.24 -6.55 -3.31
CA ILE A 180 -4.14 -7.36 -3.84
C ILE A 180 -4.35 -8.85 -3.51
N LYS A 181 -4.74 -9.17 -2.27
CA LYS A 181 -5.04 -10.55 -1.86
C LYS A 181 -6.20 -11.13 -2.67
N GLN A 182 -7.23 -10.35 -2.95
CA GLN A 182 -8.36 -10.77 -3.76
C GLN A 182 -7.94 -11.04 -5.20
N TRP A 183 -7.11 -10.17 -5.77
CA TRP A 183 -6.59 -10.34 -7.12
C TRP A 183 -5.85 -11.66 -7.29
N PHE A 184 -4.98 -12.01 -6.34
CA PHE A 184 -4.27 -13.30 -6.29
C PHE A 184 -5.09 -14.46 -5.70
N LYS A 185 -6.36 -14.25 -5.33
CA LYS A 185 -7.23 -15.24 -4.64
C LYS A 185 -6.65 -15.77 -3.33
N LEU A 186 -5.86 -14.96 -2.64
CA LEU A 186 -5.33 -15.25 -1.32
C LEU A 186 -6.41 -15.05 -0.23
N LYS A 187 -6.26 -15.72 0.91
CA LYS A 187 -7.14 -15.46 2.07
C LYS A 187 -7.04 -14.00 2.50
N ARG A 188 -8.20 -13.36 2.66
CA ARG A 188 -8.28 -12.02 3.23
C ARG A 188 -8.17 -12.12 4.75
N TYR A 189 -7.47 -11.15 5.35
CA TYR A 189 -7.53 -10.99 6.79
C TYR A 189 -8.76 -10.13 7.13
N LEU A 190 -9.78 -10.78 7.70
CA LEU A 190 -10.98 -10.13 8.22
C LEU A 190 -11.07 -10.46 9.71
N PRO A 191 -10.44 -9.66 10.58
CA PRO A 191 -10.32 -10.01 12.01
C PRO A 191 -11.66 -10.25 12.69
N TYR A 192 -12.72 -9.60 12.22
CA TYR A 192 -14.06 -9.78 12.75
C TYR A 192 -14.74 -11.07 12.29
N GLU A 193 -14.54 -11.48 11.03
CA GLU A 193 -15.11 -12.73 10.50
C GLU A 193 -14.34 -13.94 10.98
N GLU A 194 -13.02 -13.83 11.09
CA GLU A 194 -12.19 -14.92 11.65
C GLU A 194 -12.55 -15.19 13.12
N ALA A 195 -12.83 -14.14 13.90
CA ALA A 195 -13.29 -14.31 15.27
C ALA A 195 -14.63 -15.08 15.34
N LYS A 196 -15.57 -14.78 14.42
CA LYS A 196 -16.86 -15.49 14.33
C LYS A 196 -16.70 -16.95 13.90
N VAL A 197 -15.85 -17.21 12.91
CA VAL A 197 -15.57 -18.57 12.42
C VAL A 197 -14.79 -19.36 13.44
N PHE A 198 -13.85 -18.73 14.14
CA PHE A 198 -13.07 -19.36 15.19
C PHE A 198 -13.96 -19.84 16.34
N PHE A 199 -14.89 -19.00 16.77
CA PHE A 199 -15.81 -19.39 17.85
C PHE A 199 -16.77 -20.50 17.44
N THR A 200 -17.24 -20.53 16.21
CA THR A 200 -18.10 -21.60 15.70
C THR A 200 -17.36 -22.91 15.52
N SER A 201 -16.11 -22.92 15.12
CA SER A 201 -15.36 -24.16 14.89
C SER A 201 -14.79 -24.77 16.15
N GLN A 202 -14.48 -23.95 17.16
CA GLN A 202 -13.94 -24.42 18.44
C GLN A 202 -14.99 -24.60 19.53
N ALA A 203 -16.18 -24.06 19.33
CA ALA A 203 -17.32 -24.24 20.23
C ALA A 203 -18.06 -25.56 19.98
N TYR A 204 -17.42 -26.55 19.38
CA TYR A 204 -17.92 -27.93 19.45
C TYR A 204 -17.30 -28.60 20.70
N PRO A 205 -17.84 -28.34 21.86
CA PRO A 205 -17.40 -29.04 23.04
C PRO A 205 -17.80 -30.50 22.83
N SER A 206 -16.82 -31.36 23.08
CA SER A 206 -16.99 -32.79 22.96
C SER A 206 -18.15 -33.36 23.81
N HIS A 207 -18.68 -32.58 24.74
CA HIS A 207 -19.81 -32.93 25.61
C HIS A 207 -21.20 -32.79 24.94
N LEU A 208 -21.30 -32.25 23.74
CA LEU A 208 -22.56 -32.22 22.96
C LEU A 208 -22.69 -33.43 22.02
N LYS A 209 -21.87 -34.48 22.23
CA LYS A 209 -21.94 -35.73 21.51
C LYS A 209 -22.57 -36.88 22.33
N GLU A 210 -23.33 -36.53 23.36
CA GLU A 210 -24.17 -37.48 24.05
C GLU A 210 -25.62 -37.38 23.60
#